data_3326a4bfa34ea4269b3191876ae6b0c1
#
_entry.id   3326a4bfa34ea4269b3191876ae6b0c1
#
_cell.length_a   1.000
_cell.length_b   1.000
_cell.length_c   1.000
_cell.angle_alpha   90.00
_cell.angle_beta   90.00
_cell.angle_gamma   90.00
#
_symmetry.space_group_name_H-M   'P 1'
#
loop_
_entity.id
_entity.type
_entity.pdbx_description
1 polymer ?
#
loop_
_entity_poly.entity_id
_entity_poly.type
_entity_poly.pdbx_seq_one_letter_code
_entity_poly.pdbx_strand_id
1 'polypeptide(L)'
;MCRAVKVLCVADDEGSLHALRLATTAAEWELTEGATNEVDALGVIDVERPHALVAFGPYMRLVALVRERFPAMRIVTDRDTPGANAVAPTRDDVREVLRTLARPGGPILEGP
;
A
#
# COMPACT_ATOMS: atom_id res chain seq x y z
N MET A 1 -14.98 13.92 12.95
CA MET A 1 -14.65 13.89 11.68
C MET A 1 -13.65 12.87 11.35
N CYS A 2 -13.96 12.03 10.48
CA CYS A 2 -13.08 11.00 10.08
C CYS A 2 -12.13 11.46 9.06
N ARG A 3 -10.89 11.11 9.14
CA ARG A 3 -9.99 11.38 8.12
C ARG A 3 -10.02 10.29 7.14
N ALA A 4 -10.04 10.56 5.92
CA ALA A 4 -10.00 9.55 4.88
C ALA A 4 -8.68 8.81 4.93
N VAL A 5 -8.72 7.51 4.83
CA VAL A 5 -7.51 6.71 4.69
C VAL A 5 -7.20 6.65 3.21
N LYS A 6 -5.97 6.94 2.83
CA LYS A 6 -5.55 6.93 1.45
C LYS A 6 -4.60 5.79 1.18
N VAL A 7 -4.76 5.15 0.04
CA VAL A 7 -3.95 4.00 -0.34
C VAL A 7 -3.33 4.27 -1.71
N LEU A 8 -2.03 4.09 -1.82
CA LEU A 8 -1.32 4.22 -3.09
C LEU A 8 -1.06 2.84 -3.65
N CYS A 9 -1.42 2.61 -4.90
CA CYS A 9 -1.15 1.35 -5.59
C CYS A 9 -0.03 1.55 -6.60
N VAL A 10 0.91 0.63 -6.66
CA VAL A 10 2.03 0.65 -7.58
C VAL A 10 2.12 -0.70 -8.26
N ALA A 11 2.23 -0.71 -9.57
CA ALA A 11 2.39 -1.96 -10.34
C ALA A 11 3.30 -1.69 -11.53
N ASP A 12 3.78 -2.75 -12.19
CA ASP A 12 4.79 -2.61 -13.23
C ASP A 12 4.30 -1.92 -14.49
N ASP A 13 3.06 -2.01 -14.82
CA ASP A 13 2.55 -1.38 -16.03
C ASP A 13 1.15 -0.86 -15.81
N GLU A 14 0.62 -0.12 -16.78
CA GLU A 14 -0.67 0.52 -16.62
C GLU A 14 -1.82 -0.48 -16.51
N GLY A 15 -1.77 -1.56 -17.23
CA GLY A 15 -2.81 -2.57 -17.16
C GLY A 15 -2.84 -3.26 -15.81
N SER A 16 -1.67 -3.62 -15.30
CA SER A 16 -1.56 -4.24 -14.01
C SER A 16 -1.97 -3.26 -12.91
N LEU A 17 -1.60 -2.00 -13.06
CA LEU A 17 -1.97 -0.98 -12.09
C LEU A 17 -3.50 -0.81 -12.06
N HIS A 18 -4.11 -0.74 -13.23
CA HIS A 18 -5.57 -0.58 -13.29
C HIS A 18 -6.27 -1.76 -12.60
N ALA A 19 -5.82 -2.97 -12.88
CA ALA A 19 -6.41 -4.16 -12.25
C ALA A 19 -6.20 -4.14 -10.73
N LEU A 20 -5.02 -3.72 -10.30
CA LEU A 20 -4.75 -3.65 -8.87
C LEU A 20 -5.63 -2.60 -8.20
N ARG A 21 -5.80 -1.46 -8.83
CA ARG A 21 -6.63 -0.41 -8.26
C ARG A 21 -8.08 -0.85 -8.15
N LEU A 22 -8.59 -1.56 -9.16
CA LEU A 22 -9.95 -2.06 -9.09
C LEU A 22 -10.10 -3.06 -7.95
N ALA A 23 -9.12 -3.93 -7.77
CA ALA A 23 -9.16 -4.93 -6.70
C ALA A 23 -9.01 -4.30 -5.32
N THR A 24 -8.40 -3.12 -5.25
CA THR A 24 -8.14 -2.47 -3.97
C THR A 24 -9.28 -1.52 -3.57
N THR A 25 -10.12 -1.13 -4.51
CA THR A 25 -11.18 -0.17 -4.24
C THR A 25 -12.12 -0.67 -3.13
N ALA A 26 -12.38 0.19 -2.17
CA ALA A 26 -13.29 -0.14 -1.07
C ALA A 26 -13.84 1.14 -0.47
N ALA A 27 -14.96 1.03 0.22
CA ALA A 27 -15.57 2.20 0.84
C ALA A 27 -14.77 2.72 2.02
N GLU A 28 -13.91 1.88 2.59
CA GLU A 28 -13.17 2.25 3.79
C GLU A 28 -11.99 3.17 3.53
N TRP A 29 -11.57 3.29 2.27
CA TRP A 29 -10.41 4.14 1.97
C TRP A 29 -10.54 4.71 0.56
N GLU A 30 -9.70 5.70 0.26
CA GLU A 30 -9.63 6.29 -1.06
C GLU A 30 -8.32 5.90 -1.72
N LEU A 31 -8.32 5.77 -3.02
CA LEU A 31 -7.07 5.51 -3.73
C LEU A 31 -6.48 6.84 -4.17
N THR A 32 -5.17 6.98 -4.01
CA THR A 32 -4.47 8.14 -4.55
C THR A 32 -4.22 7.89 -6.02
N GLU A 33 -3.52 8.78 -6.68
CA GLU A 33 -3.10 8.54 -8.03
C GLU A 33 -2.15 7.35 -8.01
N GLY A 34 -2.25 6.45 -8.93
CA GLY A 34 -1.37 5.27 -8.97
C GLY A 34 -0.05 5.58 -9.62
N ALA A 35 0.88 4.65 -9.53
CA ALA A 35 2.20 4.80 -10.13
C ALA A 35 2.67 3.49 -10.73
N THR A 36 3.51 3.58 -11.76
CA THR A 36 4.05 2.39 -12.40
C THR A 36 5.57 2.31 -12.25
N ASN A 37 6.15 3.19 -11.47
CA ASN A 37 7.59 3.14 -11.22
C ASN A 37 7.90 3.81 -9.89
N GLU A 38 9.10 3.64 -9.44
CA GLU A 38 9.53 4.11 -8.14
C GLU A 38 9.49 5.63 -8.03
N VAL A 39 9.91 6.32 -9.05
CA VAL A 39 10.00 7.77 -9.03
C VAL A 39 8.61 8.38 -8.89
N ASP A 40 7.67 7.90 -9.69
CA ASP A 40 6.31 8.42 -9.63
C ASP A 40 5.67 8.09 -8.28
N ALA A 41 5.95 6.90 -7.76
CA ALA A 41 5.42 6.50 -6.46
C ALA A 41 5.90 7.44 -5.36
N LEU A 42 7.19 7.76 -5.37
CA LEU A 42 7.73 8.66 -4.36
C LEU A 42 7.14 10.06 -4.49
N GLY A 43 6.87 10.50 -5.71
CA GLY A 43 6.22 11.78 -5.92
C GLY A 43 4.80 11.83 -5.35
N VAL A 44 4.04 10.77 -5.55
CA VAL A 44 2.69 10.70 -5.00
C VAL A 44 2.76 10.67 -3.47
N ILE A 45 3.69 9.93 -2.91
CA ILE A 45 3.84 9.84 -1.47
C ILE A 45 4.13 11.22 -0.88
N ASP A 46 4.99 11.98 -1.53
CA ASP A 46 5.34 13.28 -1.04
C ASP A 46 4.15 14.24 -1.04
N VAL A 47 3.31 14.17 -2.03
CA VAL A 47 2.19 15.07 -2.17
C VAL A 47 0.96 14.61 -1.40
N GLU A 48 0.61 13.34 -1.58
CA GLU A 48 -0.65 12.82 -1.02
C GLU A 48 -0.51 12.24 0.38
N ARG A 49 0.67 11.85 0.76
CA ARG A 49 0.93 11.25 2.07
C ARG A 49 -0.03 10.13 2.39
N PRO A 50 -0.07 9.06 1.57
CA PRO A 50 -1.00 7.97 1.80
C PRO A 50 -0.71 7.24 3.12
N HIS A 51 -1.71 6.58 3.66
CA HIS A 51 -1.56 5.82 4.89
C HIS A 51 -1.03 4.41 4.59
N ALA A 52 -1.22 3.93 3.38
CA ALA A 52 -0.78 2.60 2.98
C ALA A 52 -0.26 2.58 1.57
N LEU A 53 0.69 1.70 1.32
CA LEU A 53 1.29 1.50 0.00
C LEU A 53 1.06 0.05 -0.38
N VAL A 54 0.51 -0.20 -1.57
CA VAL A 54 0.36 -1.55 -2.10
C VAL A 54 1.26 -1.62 -3.32
N ALA A 55 2.34 -2.40 -3.24
CA ALA A 55 3.31 -2.48 -4.31
C ALA A 55 3.37 -3.90 -4.86
N PHE A 56 2.89 -4.09 -6.08
CA PHE A 56 2.92 -5.37 -6.77
C PHE A 56 4.04 -5.33 -7.81
N GLY A 57 5.04 -6.15 -7.61
CA GLY A 57 6.20 -6.18 -8.50
C GLY A 57 7.49 -6.10 -7.70
N PRO A 58 8.62 -6.03 -8.38
CA PRO A 58 9.92 -6.01 -7.73
C PRO A 58 10.26 -4.64 -7.16
N TYR A 59 9.54 -4.20 -6.16
CA TYR A 59 9.72 -2.89 -5.58
C TYR A 59 10.44 -2.89 -4.25
N MET A 60 11.38 -3.82 -4.07
CA MET A 60 12.11 -3.94 -2.83
C MET A 60 12.79 -2.64 -2.43
N ARG A 61 13.35 -1.92 -3.40
CA ARG A 61 14.01 -0.69 -3.13
C ARG A 61 13.05 0.40 -2.70
N LEU A 62 11.89 0.48 -3.35
CA LEU A 62 10.88 1.44 -2.98
C LEU A 62 10.41 1.16 -1.54
N VAL A 63 10.17 -0.10 -1.21
CA VAL A 63 9.73 -0.47 0.11
C VAL A 63 10.76 -0.06 1.16
N ALA A 64 12.03 -0.27 0.87
CA ALA A 64 13.08 0.10 1.82
C ALA A 64 13.11 1.60 2.05
N LEU A 65 12.97 2.40 0.98
CA LEU A 65 13.00 3.84 1.09
C LEU A 65 11.79 4.34 1.88
N VAL A 66 10.62 3.79 1.61
CA VAL A 66 9.41 4.22 2.28
C VAL A 66 9.47 3.84 3.76
N ARG A 67 9.98 2.66 4.06
CA ARG A 67 10.07 2.23 5.44
C ARG A 67 11.01 3.16 6.23
N GLU A 68 12.05 3.63 5.58
CA GLU A 68 12.99 4.49 6.22
C GLU A 68 12.42 5.89 6.41
N ARG A 69 11.73 6.44 5.42
CA ARG A 69 11.24 7.80 5.48
C ARG A 69 9.89 7.94 6.13
N PHE A 70 9.05 6.94 6.02
CA PHE A 70 7.69 6.98 6.51
C PHE A 70 7.39 5.72 7.33
N PRO A 71 8.01 5.59 8.48
CA PRO A 71 7.91 4.33 9.25
C PRO A 71 6.47 3.97 9.68
N ALA A 72 5.58 4.94 9.70
CA ALA A 72 4.21 4.65 10.10
C ALA A 72 3.35 4.15 8.94
N MET A 73 3.85 4.24 7.71
CA MET A 73 3.05 3.81 6.55
C MET A 73 2.94 2.29 6.53
N ARG A 74 1.74 1.79 6.26
CA ARG A 74 1.55 0.35 6.12
C ARG A 74 1.94 -0.04 4.71
N ILE A 75 2.69 -1.10 4.55
CA ILE A 75 3.17 -1.53 3.24
C ILE A 75 2.73 -2.95 2.98
N VAL A 76 2.05 -3.16 1.86
CA VAL A 76 1.59 -4.48 1.42
C VAL A 76 2.26 -4.77 0.08
N THR A 77 2.85 -5.96 -0.05
CA THR A 77 3.51 -6.36 -1.28
C THR A 77 2.93 -7.68 -1.75
N ASP A 78 3.23 -8.06 -3.00
CA ASP A 78 2.73 -9.34 -3.52
C ASP A 78 3.71 -10.47 -3.22
N ARG A 79 4.85 -10.18 -2.62
CA ARG A 79 5.84 -11.20 -2.29
C ARG A 79 6.55 -10.78 -1.01
N ASP A 80 7.18 -11.74 -0.37
CA ASP A 80 7.89 -11.47 0.87
C ASP A 80 8.98 -10.45 0.60
N THR A 81 8.86 -9.29 1.19
CA THR A 81 9.80 -8.19 0.98
C THR A 81 10.18 -7.59 2.32
N PRO A 82 11.47 -7.43 2.58
CA PRO A 82 11.89 -6.82 3.84
C PRO A 82 11.30 -5.43 3.99
N GLY A 83 10.73 -5.15 5.14
CA GLY A 83 10.11 -3.86 5.42
C GLY A 83 8.62 -3.82 5.17
N ALA A 84 8.06 -4.82 4.49
CA ALA A 84 6.63 -4.86 4.26
C ALA A 84 5.90 -5.30 5.52
N ASN A 85 4.72 -4.75 5.73
CA ASN A 85 3.91 -5.13 6.88
C ASN A 85 3.14 -6.42 6.62
N ALA A 86 2.81 -6.68 5.37
CA ALA A 86 2.05 -7.87 5.02
C ALA A 86 2.24 -8.22 3.56
N VAL A 87 1.85 -9.43 3.20
CA VAL A 87 1.94 -9.90 1.83
C VAL A 87 0.55 -10.29 1.35
N ALA A 88 0.18 -9.80 0.18
CA ALA A 88 -1.06 -10.19 -0.49
C ALA A 88 -0.66 -10.86 -1.80
N PRO A 89 -0.62 -12.20 -1.84
CA PRO A 89 -0.08 -12.88 -3.01
C PRO A 89 -0.84 -12.60 -4.31
N THR A 90 -2.11 -12.25 -4.22
CA THR A 90 -2.87 -11.90 -5.39
C THR A 90 -3.62 -10.60 -5.15
N ARG A 91 -4.08 -10.00 -6.24
CA ARG A 91 -4.85 -8.77 -6.11
C ARG A 91 -6.10 -8.96 -5.28
N ASP A 92 -6.69 -10.15 -5.34
CA ASP A 92 -7.92 -10.41 -4.62
C ASP A 92 -7.72 -10.40 -3.10
N ASP A 93 -6.51 -10.58 -2.64
CA ASP A 93 -6.23 -10.61 -1.21
C ASP A 93 -5.97 -9.22 -0.63
N VAL A 94 -5.75 -8.22 -1.47
CA VAL A 94 -5.31 -6.92 -1.02
C VAL A 94 -6.31 -6.25 -0.08
N ARG A 95 -7.57 -6.27 -0.42
CA ARG A 95 -8.57 -5.61 0.41
C ARG A 95 -8.61 -6.19 1.81
N GLU A 96 -8.58 -7.50 1.90
CA GLU A 96 -8.64 -8.14 3.19
C GLU A 96 -7.39 -7.86 4.00
N VAL A 97 -6.23 -7.89 3.38
CA VAL A 97 -4.98 -7.62 4.05
C VAL A 97 -4.99 -6.17 4.55
N LEU A 98 -5.45 -5.23 3.74
CA LEU A 98 -5.50 -3.84 4.14
C LEU A 98 -6.48 -3.65 5.31
N ARG A 99 -7.60 -4.33 5.30
CA ARG A 99 -8.56 -4.22 6.39
C ARG A 99 -7.95 -4.71 7.69
N THR A 100 -7.19 -5.78 7.62
CA THR A 100 -6.53 -6.32 8.79
C THR A 100 -5.53 -5.32 9.36
N LEU A 101 -4.75 -4.69 8.49
CA LEU A 101 -3.75 -3.74 8.94
C LEU A 101 -4.38 -2.44 9.45
N ALA A 102 -5.50 -2.05 8.88
CA ALA A 102 -6.12 -0.80 9.24
C ALA A 102 -7.09 -0.91 10.42
N ARG A 103 -7.37 -2.12 10.86
CA ARG A 103 -8.36 -2.32 11.90
C ARG A 103 -7.91 -1.70 13.21
N PRO A 104 -8.70 -0.82 13.76
CA PRO A 104 -8.33 -0.17 14.99
C PRO A 104 -8.38 -1.20 16.11
N GLY A 105 -7.46 -1.20 16.96
CA GLY A 105 -7.41 -2.16 18.00
C GLY A 105 -7.01 -3.52 17.54
N GLY A 106 -6.50 -3.60 16.39
CA GLY A 106 -6.07 -4.85 15.85
C GLY A 106 -5.07 -5.45 16.79
N PRO A 107 -5.28 -6.67 16.97
CA PRO A 107 -4.49 -7.39 17.86
C PRO A 107 -3.07 -7.15 17.90
N ILE A 108 -2.59 -7.39 17.24
CA ILE A 108 -1.31 -7.34 17.26
C ILE A 108 -0.68 -6.28 16.89
N LEU A 109 -1.24 -5.71 16.20
CA LEU A 109 -0.61 -4.80 15.59
C LEU A 109 0.11 -4.03 16.44
N GLU A 110 -0.33 -3.59 17.32
CA GLU A 110 0.33 -2.75 17.97
C GLU A 110 0.94 -3.33 19.00
N GLY A 111 0.99 -4.13 19.07
CA GLY A 111 1.57 -4.82 19.89
C GLY A 111 1.91 -4.16 20.89
N PRO A 112 2.05 -4.24 21.62
CA PRO A 112 2.24 -3.75 22.66
C PRO A 112 2.92 -3.52 22.98
#